data_8cd92eff64d404554aa92224d0cc53ec
#
_entry.id   8cd92eff64d404554aa92224d0cc53ec
#
_cell.length_a   1.000
_cell.length_b   1.000
_cell.length_c   1.000
_cell.angle_alpha   90.00
_cell.angle_beta   90.00
_cell.angle_gamma   90.00
#
_symmetry.space_group_name_H-M   'P 1'
#
loop_
_entity.id
_entity.type
_entity.pdbx_description
1 polymer ?
#
loop_
_entity_poly.entity_id
_entity_poly.type
_entity_poly.pdbx_seq_one_letter_code
_entity_poly.pdbx_strand_id
1 'polypeptide(L)'
;MIGAAQDCLLVTLWGARGSIATPGLDTAHYGGNTACVEVCYREQRIILDAGTGIRELGKQIPATDGHNEFHLFLSHTHWDHIQGFPFFLPAYNPANTIHFYGSHNKEAKLEKILTGQMHQSYFPVQMQDLPAQMYFHELTDQPLIIGDLQIQAQEQVYHPGGSLRFRVSAGKATVVYASDVEIDGICEAAPNTPEARQFAAYCRFIANADLLIADAQYTREDYATRKGWGHSSFETVIETATRAGVKHLAMFHHDPDNTDNIINEFEQYYASTAPDIAVFWAREGTTIPLA
;
A
#
# COMPACT_ATOMS: atom_id res chain seq x y z
N MET A 1 -5.23 -31.91 6.99
CA MET A 1 -6.11 -30.76 7.24
C MET A 1 -5.70 -29.62 6.30
N ILE A 2 -6.12 -29.68 5.02
CA ILE A 2 -5.72 -28.72 3.95
C ILE A 2 -6.99 -28.03 3.37
N GLY A 3 -8.10 -28.03 4.07
CA GLY A 3 -9.38 -27.58 3.51
C GLY A 3 -9.86 -26.17 3.90
N ALA A 4 -9.23 -25.49 4.87
CA ALA A 4 -9.75 -24.23 5.39
C ALA A 4 -8.94 -22.98 4.92
N ALA A 5 -7.79 -23.15 4.29
CA ALA A 5 -6.96 -22.03 3.84
C ALA A 5 -7.23 -21.58 2.39
N GLN A 6 -8.06 -22.34 1.65
CA GLN A 6 -8.28 -22.07 0.21
C GLN A 6 -9.24 -20.90 -0.09
N ASP A 7 -10.07 -20.48 0.86
CA ASP A 7 -11.09 -19.44 0.64
C ASP A 7 -10.89 -18.22 1.55
N CYS A 8 -9.66 -17.96 1.99
CA CYS A 8 -9.29 -16.82 2.82
C CYS A 8 -8.43 -15.85 2.01
N LEU A 9 -8.76 -14.55 2.06
CA LEU A 9 -7.92 -13.49 1.51
C LEU A 9 -6.80 -13.20 2.51
N LEU A 10 -5.56 -13.47 2.12
CA LEU A 10 -4.38 -13.25 2.95
C LEU A 10 -3.72 -11.93 2.58
N VAL A 11 -3.47 -11.07 3.57
CA VAL A 11 -2.79 -9.79 3.39
C VAL A 11 -1.50 -9.83 4.19
N THR A 12 -0.35 -9.73 3.52
CA THR A 12 0.97 -9.73 4.17
C THR A 12 1.63 -8.36 4.00
N LEU A 13 2.11 -7.80 5.11
CA LEU A 13 2.79 -6.51 5.16
C LEU A 13 4.30 -6.74 5.06
N TRP A 14 4.91 -6.39 3.94
CA TRP A 14 6.35 -6.55 3.69
C TRP A 14 7.16 -5.29 3.98
N GLY A 15 6.51 -4.17 4.09
CA GLY A 15 7.07 -2.88 4.48
C GLY A 15 5.96 -1.90 4.80
N ALA A 16 6.11 -1.13 5.87
CA ALA A 16 5.11 -0.20 6.39
C ALA A 16 5.66 1.20 6.70
N ARG A 17 6.97 1.45 6.48
CA ARG A 17 7.57 2.77 6.66
C ARG A 17 7.21 3.71 5.53
N GLY A 18 7.03 4.99 5.88
CA GLY A 18 6.88 6.08 4.94
C GLY A 18 8.20 6.76 4.60
N SER A 19 8.23 7.44 3.47
CA SER A 19 9.25 8.36 3.00
C SER A 19 10.64 7.74 2.73
N ILE A 20 11.20 6.98 3.66
CA ILE A 20 12.51 6.34 3.53
C ILE A 20 12.64 5.11 4.41
N ALA A 21 13.43 4.12 3.95
CA ALA A 21 13.74 2.95 4.78
C ALA A 21 14.57 3.34 6.01
N THR A 22 14.19 2.81 7.18
CA THR A 22 14.79 3.11 8.49
C THR A 22 15.33 1.85 9.15
N PRO A 23 16.44 1.27 8.65
CA PRO A 23 17.01 0.08 9.25
C PRO A 23 17.69 0.44 10.60
N GLY A 24 17.42 -0.34 11.63
CA GLY A 24 18.02 -0.11 12.93
C GLY A 24 17.44 -1.00 14.03
N LEU A 25 18.06 -0.97 15.21
CA LEU A 25 17.56 -1.71 16.36
C LEU A 25 16.25 -1.12 16.89
N ASP A 26 16.10 0.20 16.77
CA ASP A 26 14.94 0.94 17.25
C ASP A 26 13.72 0.87 16.32
N THR A 27 13.85 0.18 15.19
CA THR A 27 12.79 -0.02 14.19
C THR A 27 12.58 -1.50 13.83
N ALA A 28 13.20 -2.41 14.58
CA ALA A 28 13.21 -3.84 14.26
C ALA A 28 11.87 -4.53 14.54
N HIS A 29 11.04 -3.99 15.44
CA HIS A 29 9.77 -4.60 15.82
C HIS A 29 8.65 -4.31 14.79
N TYR A 30 8.48 -3.04 14.40
CA TYR A 30 7.49 -2.67 13.37
C TYR A 30 8.04 -2.79 11.95
N GLY A 31 9.36 -2.85 11.81
CA GLY A 31 10.07 -2.97 10.54
C GLY A 31 10.55 -1.63 10.02
N GLY A 32 11.61 -1.69 9.20
CA GLY A 32 12.25 -0.53 8.59
C GLY A 32 12.06 -0.44 7.07
N ASN A 33 11.38 -1.40 6.44
CA ASN A 33 11.15 -1.37 4.99
C ASN A 33 9.99 -0.46 4.60
N THR A 34 10.13 0.20 3.46
CA THR A 34 9.07 1.05 2.89
C THR A 34 8.00 0.25 2.18
N ALA A 35 6.91 0.92 1.84
CA ALA A 35 5.61 0.42 1.43
C ALA A 35 5.64 -0.78 0.46
N CYS A 36 5.18 -1.93 0.93
CA CYS A 36 4.92 -3.11 0.10
C CYS A 36 3.93 -4.03 0.81
N VAL A 37 2.80 -4.30 0.18
CA VAL A 37 1.75 -5.17 0.69
C VAL A 37 1.43 -6.24 -0.34
N GLU A 38 1.40 -7.49 0.10
CA GLU A 38 1.00 -8.63 -0.72
C GLU A 38 -0.44 -9.03 -0.38
N VAL A 39 -1.25 -9.28 -1.40
CA VAL A 39 -2.61 -9.81 -1.25
C VAL A 39 -2.72 -11.10 -2.04
N CYS A 40 -3.02 -12.20 -1.35
CA CYS A 40 -3.17 -13.53 -1.93
C CYS A 40 -4.57 -14.09 -1.71
N TYR A 41 -5.13 -14.67 -2.75
CA TYR A 41 -6.35 -15.46 -2.66
C TYR A 41 -6.21 -16.71 -3.53
N ARG A 42 -6.28 -17.89 -2.93
CA ARG A 42 -5.96 -19.15 -3.61
C ARG A 42 -4.55 -19.11 -4.24
N GLU A 43 -4.47 -19.25 -5.55
CA GLU A 43 -3.21 -19.19 -6.30
C GLU A 43 -2.88 -17.81 -6.86
N GLN A 44 -3.82 -16.84 -6.77
CA GLN A 44 -3.63 -15.49 -7.26
C GLN A 44 -2.88 -14.64 -6.23
N ARG A 45 -1.96 -13.83 -6.74
CA ARG A 45 -1.16 -12.89 -5.96
C ARG A 45 -1.12 -11.56 -6.65
N ILE A 46 -1.35 -10.50 -5.89
CA ILE A 46 -1.04 -9.13 -6.30
C ILE A 46 -0.14 -8.47 -5.25
N ILE A 47 0.62 -7.47 -5.68
CA ILE A 47 1.53 -6.71 -4.85
C ILE A 47 1.13 -5.24 -4.98
N LEU A 48 0.93 -4.58 -3.84
CA LEU A 48 0.60 -3.16 -3.74
C LEU A 48 1.86 -2.43 -3.27
N ASP A 49 2.38 -1.58 -4.14
CA ASP A 49 3.64 -0.87 -4.06
C ASP A 49 4.90 -1.74 -4.02
N ALA A 50 5.99 -1.14 -4.46
CA ALA A 50 7.30 -1.78 -4.65
C ALA A 50 8.42 -1.01 -3.91
N GLY A 51 8.13 -0.56 -2.68
CA GLY A 51 9.12 -0.05 -1.76
C GLY A 51 10.14 -1.11 -1.35
N THR A 52 11.02 -0.81 -0.41
CA THR A 52 12.09 -1.76 -0.06
C THR A 52 11.60 -3.11 0.45
N GLY A 53 10.36 -3.17 0.97
CA GLY A 53 9.72 -4.43 1.40
C GLY A 53 9.59 -5.49 0.30
N ILE A 54 9.49 -5.08 -0.99
CA ILE A 54 9.37 -6.03 -2.11
C ILE A 54 10.61 -6.93 -2.25
N ARG A 55 11.78 -6.47 -1.80
CA ARG A 55 12.99 -7.29 -1.76
C ARG A 55 12.83 -8.49 -0.85
N GLU A 56 12.24 -8.31 0.32
CA GLU A 56 12.02 -9.40 1.27
C GLU A 56 10.94 -10.36 0.76
N LEU A 57 9.85 -9.84 0.19
CA LEU A 57 8.87 -10.66 -0.53
C LEU A 57 9.54 -11.49 -1.63
N GLY A 58 10.38 -10.88 -2.46
CA GLY A 58 11.04 -11.57 -3.56
C GLY A 58 11.91 -12.76 -3.13
N LYS A 59 12.49 -12.72 -1.94
CA LYS A 59 13.27 -13.84 -1.36
C LYS A 59 12.39 -15.02 -0.92
N GLN A 60 11.13 -14.78 -0.59
CA GLN A 60 10.20 -15.85 -0.17
C GLN A 60 9.55 -16.55 -1.35
N ILE A 61 9.68 -16.01 -2.55
CA ILE A 61 9.14 -16.64 -3.76
C ILE A 61 10.14 -17.69 -4.25
N PRO A 62 9.75 -18.96 -4.27
CA PRO A 62 10.64 -20.02 -4.75
C PRO A 62 11.06 -19.79 -6.20
N ALA A 63 12.34 -19.98 -6.49
CA ALA A 63 12.81 -20.10 -7.86
C ALA A 63 12.28 -21.42 -8.43
N THR A 64 11.18 -21.37 -9.16
CA THR A 64 10.58 -22.51 -9.83
C THR A 64 10.97 -22.48 -11.31
N ASP A 65 11.07 -23.66 -11.95
CA ASP A 65 11.26 -23.77 -13.41
C ASP A 65 9.96 -23.41 -14.18
N GLY A 66 8.88 -23.10 -13.45
CA GLY A 66 7.58 -22.73 -14.00
C GLY A 66 7.45 -21.23 -14.29
N HIS A 67 6.54 -20.89 -15.19
CA HIS A 67 6.14 -19.52 -15.47
C HIS A 67 5.32 -18.97 -14.30
N ASN A 68 5.71 -17.78 -13.77
CA ASN A 68 4.93 -17.05 -12.78
C ASN A 68 4.56 -15.67 -13.33
N GLU A 69 3.33 -15.26 -13.04
CA GLU A 69 2.85 -13.92 -13.31
C GLU A 69 2.79 -13.11 -12.00
N PHE A 70 3.36 -11.93 -12.03
CA PHE A 70 3.34 -10.97 -10.91
C PHE A 70 2.60 -9.71 -11.33
N HIS A 71 1.65 -9.30 -10.50
CA HIS A 71 0.83 -8.11 -10.72
C HIS A 71 1.17 -7.06 -9.66
N LEU A 72 1.90 -6.02 -10.06
CA LEU A 72 2.35 -4.92 -9.21
C LEU A 72 1.49 -3.69 -9.44
N PHE A 73 0.73 -3.30 -8.44
CA PHE A 73 -0.12 -2.11 -8.44
C PHE A 73 0.60 -0.99 -7.71
N LEU A 74 0.96 0.07 -8.41
CA LEU A 74 1.65 1.21 -7.82
C LEU A 74 0.65 2.30 -7.49
N SER A 75 0.59 2.66 -6.20
CA SER A 75 -0.24 3.78 -5.74
C SER A 75 0.23 5.08 -6.38
N HIS A 76 1.54 5.30 -6.40
CA HIS A 76 2.22 6.40 -7.06
C HIS A 76 3.72 6.08 -7.21
N THR A 77 4.52 7.07 -7.62
CA THR A 77 5.90 6.82 -8.02
C THR A 77 6.94 7.59 -7.17
N HIS A 78 6.61 7.95 -5.92
CA HIS A 78 7.62 8.40 -4.97
C HIS A 78 8.59 7.25 -4.66
N TRP A 79 9.81 7.59 -4.27
CA TRP A 79 10.89 6.61 -4.13
C TRP A 79 10.57 5.48 -3.17
N ASP A 80 9.97 5.78 -2.05
CA ASP A 80 9.60 4.81 -1.03
C ASP A 80 8.54 3.80 -1.48
N HIS A 81 7.88 4.04 -2.62
CA HIS A 81 6.92 3.13 -3.25
C HIS A 81 7.48 2.38 -4.46
N ILE A 82 8.68 2.73 -4.97
CA ILE A 82 9.26 2.09 -6.17
C ILE A 82 10.71 1.64 -5.99
N GLN A 83 11.46 2.15 -5.01
CA GLN A 83 12.90 1.96 -4.91
C GLN A 83 13.34 0.50 -4.66
N GLY A 84 12.44 -0.36 -4.20
CA GLY A 84 12.74 -1.78 -3.97
C GLY A 84 12.68 -2.64 -5.24
N PHE A 85 11.99 -2.18 -6.29
CA PHE A 85 11.78 -2.98 -7.50
C PHE A 85 13.10 -3.47 -8.14
N PRO A 86 14.17 -2.67 -8.27
CA PRO A 86 15.44 -3.15 -8.82
C PRO A 86 16.04 -4.35 -8.08
N PHE A 87 15.58 -4.63 -6.87
CA PHE A 87 16.02 -5.75 -6.03
C PHE A 87 14.97 -6.87 -5.91
N PHE A 88 13.91 -6.83 -6.71
CA PHE A 88 12.89 -7.87 -6.76
C PHE A 88 13.40 -9.08 -7.53
N LEU A 89 13.85 -10.12 -6.82
CA LEU A 89 14.49 -11.29 -7.40
C LEU A 89 13.73 -11.95 -8.56
N PRO A 90 12.37 -12.05 -8.52
CA PRO A 90 11.62 -12.61 -9.64
C PRO A 90 11.83 -11.88 -10.98
N ALA A 91 12.22 -10.60 -10.99
CA ALA A 91 12.51 -9.86 -12.22
C ALA A 91 13.76 -10.35 -12.95
N TYR A 92 14.60 -11.10 -12.27
CA TYR A 92 15.83 -11.70 -12.81
C TYR A 92 15.64 -13.13 -13.34
N ASN A 93 14.42 -13.66 -13.36
CA ASN A 93 14.11 -14.97 -13.91
C ASN A 93 13.38 -14.81 -15.27
N PRO A 94 13.95 -15.32 -16.40
CA PRO A 94 13.33 -15.19 -17.72
C PRO A 94 12.02 -15.97 -17.88
N ALA A 95 11.70 -16.89 -16.98
CA ALA A 95 10.43 -17.61 -16.98
C ALA A 95 9.26 -16.75 -16.42
N ASN A 96 9.54 -15.61 -15.82
CA ASN A 96 8.52 -14.78 -15.16
C ASN A 96 8.01 -13.68 -16.07
N THR A 97 6.76 -13.29 -15.80
CA THR A 97 6.11 -12.11 -16.38
C THR A 97 5.71 -11.15 -15.25
N ILE A 98 5.97 -9.86 -15.43
CA ILE A 98 5.62 -8.81 -14.47
C ILE A 98 4.72 -7.78 -15.15
N HIS A 99 3.54 -7.60 -14.58
CA HIS A 99 2.56 -6.60 -14.99
C HIS A 99 2.57 -5.44 -13.99
N PHE A 100 2.88 -4.25 -14.47
CA PHE A 100 2.79 -3.02 -13.68
C PHE A 100 1.48 -2.31 -13.98
N TYR A 101 0.78 -1.90 -12.93
CA TYR A 101 -0.46 -1.16 -12.99
C TYR A 101 -0.31 0.16 -12.23
N GLY A 102 -0.71 1.27 -12.83
CA GLY A 102 -0.65 2.57 -12.17
C GLY A 102 -1.45 3.64 -12.90
N SER A 103 -1.51 4.83 -12.32
CA SER A 103 -2.13 5.99 -12.95
C SER A 103 -1.27 6.48 -14.10
N HIS A 104 -1.92 7.04 -15.10
CA HIS A 104 -1.25 7.86 -16.10
C HIS A 104 -0.82 9.18 -15.45
N ASN A 105 0.45 9.29 -15.07
CA ASN A 105 0.98 10.59 -14.68
C ASN A 105 0.98 11.50 -15.92
N LYS A 106 0.38 12.69 -15.79
CA LYS A 106 0.27 13.66 -16.90
C LYS A 106 1.62 14.05 -17.50
N GLU A 107 2.72 13.92 -16.74
CA GLU A 107 4.06 14.32 -17.15
C GLU A 107 4.90 13.17 -17.72
N ALA A 108 4.71 11.94 -17.27
CA ALA A 108 5.47 10.79 -17.74
C ALA A 108 4.70 9.48 -17.59
N LYS A 109 4.85 8.57 -18.57
CA LYS A 109 4.33 7.21 -18.46
C LYS A 109 5.05 6.43 -17.37
N LEU A 110 4.34 5.53 -16.68
CA LEU A 110 4.87 4.66 -15.63
C LEU A 110 6.16 3.94 -16.04
N GLU A 111 6.19 3.38 -17.26
CA GLU A 111 7.37 2.73 -17.83
C GLU A 111 8.60 3.65 -17.84
N LYS A 112 8.42 4.92 -18.23
CA LYS A 112 9.52 5.89 -18.29
C LYS A 112 10.06 6.21 -16.90
N ILE A 113 9.21 6.29 -15.89
CA ILE A 113 9.62 6.57 -14.51
C ILE A 113 10.43 5.39 -13.96
N LEU A 114 9.90 4.16 -14.08
CA LEU A 114 10.59 2.97 -13.60
C LEU A 114 11.89 2.69 -14.35
N THR A 115 11.93 2.91 -15.66
CA THR A 115 13.17 2.85 -16.43
C THR A 115 14.16 3.90 -15.97
N GLY A 116 13.68 5.11 -15.66
CA GLY A 116 14.51 6.23 -15.20
C GLY A 116 15.23 5.95 -13.87
N GLN A 117 14.55 5.31 -12.90
CA GLN A 117 15.21 4.95 -11.63
C GLN A 117 16.31 3.89 -11.81
N MET A 118 16.25 3.07 -12.87
CA MET A 118 17.25 2.06 -13.20
C MET A 118 18.26 2.55 -14.25
N HIS A 119 18.34 3.86 -14.48
CA HIS A 119 19.34 4.43 -15.36
C HIS A 119 20.76 4.12 -14.83
N GLN A 120 21.71 3.85 -15.74
CA GLN A 120 23.08 3.42 -15.41
C GLN A 120 23.84 4.36 -14.44
N SER A 121 23.41 5.63 -14.33
CA SER A 121 23.97 6.57 -13.35
C SER A 121 23.57 6.26 -11.91
N TYR A 122 22.53 5.47 -11.69
CA TYR A 122 21.96 5.17 -10.39
C TYR A 122 22.00 3.68 -10.06
N PHE A 123 21.83 2.82 -11.07
CA PHE A 123 21.78 1.38 -10.91
C PHE A 123 22.52 0.64 -12.05
N PRO A 124 23.30 -0.43 -11.76
CA PRO A 124 24.15 -1.07 -12.76
C PRO A 124 23.38 -1.91 -13.79
N VAL A 125 22.14 -2.35 -13.47
CA VAL A 125 21.29 -3.13 -14.36
C VAL A 125 20.16 -2.23 -14.85
N GLN A 126 20.03 -2.07 -16.16
CA GLN A 126 18.94 -1.29 -16.73
C GLN A 126 17.66 -2.12 -16.81
N MET A 127 16.50 -1.46 -16.84
CA MET A 127 15.19 -2.14 -16.94
C MET A 127 15.14 -3.13 -18.13
N GLN A 128 15.68 -2.74 -19.27
CA GLN A 128 15.73 -3.55 -20.48
C GLN A 128 16.66 -4.78 -20.39
N ASP A 129 17.57 -4.81 -19.42
CA ASP A 129 18.50 -5.93 -19.19
C ASP A 129 17.91 -6.96 -18.23
N LEU A 130 16.78 -6.67 -17.61
CA LEU A 130 16.07 -7.64 -16.77
C LEU A 130 15.46 -8.74 -17.65
N PRO A 131 15.70 -10.03 -17.34
CA PRO A 131 15.29 -11.11 -18.21
C PRO A 131 13.79 -11.44 -18.17
N ALA A 132 13.04 -11.03 -17.13
CA ALA A 132 11.60 -11.23 -17.05
C ALA A 132 10.86 -10.38 -18.11
N GLN A 133 9.74 -10.87 -18.60
CA GLN A 133 8.87 -10.09 -19.48
C GLN A 133 8.12 -9.04 -18.67
N MET A 134 8.05 -7.79 -19.16
CA MET A 134 7.42 -6.68 -18.45
C MET A 134 6.34 -6.01 -19.30
N TYR A 135 5.19 -5.79 -18.68
CA TYR A 135 4.04 -5.13 -19.29
C TYR A 135 3.56 -3.98 -18.40
N PHE A 136 3.19 -2.86 -19.02
CA PHE A 136 2.73 -1.66 -18.33
C PHE A 136 1.28 -1.39 -18.71
N HIS A 137 0.43 -1.24 -17.71
CA HIS A 137 -1.00 -1.06 -17.86
C HIS A 137 -1.47 0.24 -17.17
N GLU A 138 -2.27 1.00 -17.87
CA GLU A 138 -2.97 2.15 -17.29
C GLU A 138 -4.26 1.69 -16.64
N LEU A 139 -4.46 2.06 -15.37
CA LEU A 139 -5.69 1.77 -14.65
C LEU A 139 -6.79 2.76 -15.06
N THR A 140 -8.00 2.24 -15.13
CA THR A 140 -9.22 2.99 -15.38
C THR A 140 -10.18 2.87 -14.19
N ASP A 141 -11.30 3.59 -14.23
CA ASP A 141 -12.36 3.47 -13.21
C ASP A 141 -13.09 2.11 -13.26
N GLN A 142 -12.82 1.27 -14.27
CA GLN A 142 -13.41 -0.06 -14.36
C GLN A 142 -12.63 -1.06 -13.49
N PRO A 143 -13.34 -1.95 -12.77
CA PRO A 143 -12.67 -3.00 -12.01
C PRO A 143 -11.84 -3.91 -12.91
N LEU A 144 -10.62 -4.24 -12.46
CA LEU A 144 -9.76 -5.25 -13.07
C LEU A 144 -10.00 -6.59 -12.36
N ILE A 145 -10.04 -7.67 -13.14
CA ILE A 145 -10.19 -9.04 -12.62
C ILE A 145 -8.90 -9.81 -12.87
N ILE A 146 -8.34 -10.38 -11.82
CA ILE A 146 -7.18 -11.28 -11.87
C ILE A 146 -7.57 -12.58 -11.16
N GLY A 147 -7.93 -13.60 -11.92
CA GLY A 147 -8.52 -14.83 -11.37
C GLY A 147 -9.80 -14.52 -10.57
N ASP A 148 -9.78 -14.82 -9.28
CA ASP A 148 -10.90 -14.55 -8.36
C ASP A 148 -10.79 -13.19 -7.64
N LEU A 149 -9.70 -12.45 -7.86
CA LEU A 149 -9.50 -11.11 -7.29
C LEU A 149 -10.18 -10.06 -8.17
N GLN A 150 -10.98 -9.21 -7.55
CA GLN A 150 -11.52 -7.99 -8.16
C GLN A 150 -10.81 -6.79 -7.58
N ILE A 151 -10.16 -5.99 -8.42
CA ILE A 151 -9.40 -4.82 -8.04
C ILE A 151 -10.07 -3.56 -8.59
N GLN A 152 -10.40 -2.62 -7.73
CA GLN A 152 -10.84 -1.28 -8.08
C GLN A 152 -9.75 -0.29 -7.69
N ALA A 153 -9.48 0.67 -8.57
CA ALA A 153 -8.58 1.79 -8.31
C ALA A 153 -9.36 3.10 -8.30
N GLN A 154 -8.95 4.04 -7.47
CA GLN A 154 -9.50 5.39 -7.47
C GLN A 154 -8.42 6.41 -7.11
N GLU A 155 -8.42 7.54 -7.81
CA GLU A 155 -7.47 8.62 -7.56
C GLU A 155 -7.68 9.27 -6.18
N GLN A 156 -6.56 9.63 -5.57
CA GLN A 156 -6.43 10.44 -4.35
C GLN A 156 -5.70 11.73 -4.71
N VAL A 157 -6.39 12.85 -4.63
CA VAL A 157 -5.84 14.12 -5.12
C VAL A 157 -5.14 14.96 -4.06
N TYR A 158 -5.22 14.57 -2.79
CA TYR A 158 -4.59 15.26 -1.66
C TYR A 158 -3.30 14.56 -1.22
N HIS A 159 -2.46 14.35 -2.19
CA HIS A 159 -1.06 14.01 -2.02
C HIS A 159 -0.29 14.71 -3.16
N PRO A 160 0.89 15.31 -2.90
CA PRO A 160 1.70 15.95 -3.94
C PRO A 160 1.99 14.99 -5.11
N GLY A 161 1.58 15.35 -6.32
CA GLY A 161 1.67 14.48 -7.50
C GLY A 161 0.50 13.52 -7.70
N GLY A 162 -0.40 13.37 -6.71
CA GLY A 162 -1.51 12.43 -6.72
C GLY A 162 -1.08 10.99 -6.39
N SER A 163 -2.03 10.19 -5.91
CA SER A 163 -1.84 8.76 -5.63
C SER A 163 -3.11 7.98 -6.00
N LEU A 164 -3.04 6.64 -5.97
CA LEU A 164 -4.16 5.73 -6.13
C LEU A 164 -4.43 4.98 -4.82
N ARG A 165 -5.70 4.77 -4.51
CA ARG A 165 -6.13 3.77 -3.55
C ARG A 165 -6.71 2.57 -4.26
N PHE A 166 -6.56 1.41 -3.65
CA PHE A 166 -7.00 0.14 -4.21
C PHE A 166 -8.00 -0.55 -3.28
N ARG A 167 -9.08 -1.07 -3.83
CA ARG A 167 -10.02 -1.94 -3.15
C ARG A 167 -9.94 -3.31 -3.80
N VAL A 168 -9.52 -4.31 -3.04
CA VAL A 168 -9.33 -5.69 -3.48
C VAL A 168 -10.36 -6.56 -2.79
N SER A 169 -11.16 -7.27 -3.56
CA SER A 169 -12.21 -8.15 -3.05
C SER A 169 -12.06 -9.56 -3.62
N ALA A 170 -12.24 -10.57 -2.76
CA ALA A 170 -12.31 -11.97 -3.15
C ALA A 170 -13.23 -12.74 -2.19
N GLY A 171 -14.11 -13.58 -2.71
CA GLY A 171 -15.11 -14.26 -1.91
C GLY A 171 -16.02 -13.25 -1.19
N LYS A 172 -15.97 -13.21 0.15
CA LYS A 172 -16.69 -12.23 0.97
C LYS A 172 -15.76 -11.18 1.58
N ALA A 173 -14.46 -11.35 1.45
CA ALA A 173 -13.47 -10.50 2.07
C ALA A 173 -13.12 -9.30 1.19
N THR A 174 -12.81 -8.19 1.83
CA THR A 174 -12.38 -6.96 1.17
C THR A 174 -11.29 -6.28 1.96
N VAL A 175 -10.17 -5.99 1.30
CA VAL A 175 -9.13 -5.11 1.81
C VAL A 175 -9.07 -3.82 0.98
N VAL A 176 -8.86 -2.70 1.66
CA VAL A 176 -8.58 -1.41 1.00
C VAL A 176 -7.17 -0.97 1.40
N TYR A 177 -6.39 -0.59 0.40
CA TYR A 177 -5.08 0.04 0.54
C TYR A 177 -5.20 1.50 0.12
N ALA A 178 -4.99 2.41 1.06
CA ALA A 178 -5.12 3.85 0.89
C ALA A 178 -3.90 4.56 1.52
N SER A 179 -2.72 4.29 0.96
CA SER A 179 -1.48 4.97 1.33
C SER A 179 -1.41 6.35 0.70
N ASP A 180 -0.64 7.24 1.31
CA ASP A 180 -0.29 8.57 0.81
C ASP A 180 -1.50 9.43 0.41
N VAL A 181 -2.25 9.79 1.45
CA VAL A 181 -3.42 10.66 1.33
C VAL A 181 -3.57 11.55 2.55
N GLU A 182 -3.81 12.84 2.34
CA GLU A 182 -4.08 13.83 3.38
C GLU A 182 -5.58 14.05 3.53
N ILE A 183 -6.27 13.22 4.33
CA ILE A 183 -7.72 13.36 4.52
C ILE A 183 -8.10 14.49 5.50
N ASP A 184 -7.20 14.89 6.39
CA ASP A 184 -7.40 15.99 7.33
C ASP A 184 -7.75 17.31 6.61
N GLY A 185 -7.13 17.56 5.47
CA GLY A 185 -7.39 18.75 4.67
C GLY A 185 -8.80 18.83 4.07
N ILE A 186 -9.52 17.70 4.03
CA ILE A 186 -10.81 17.59 3.33
C ILE A 186 -11.97 17.10 4.20
N CYS A 187 -11.70 16.52 5.37
CA CYS A 187 -12.73 15.90 6.22
C CYS A 187 -13.70 16.93 6.82
N GLU A 188 -13.28 18.17 7.00
CA GLU A 188 -14.07 19.29 7.55
C GLU A 188 -14.52 20.28 6.47
N ALA A 189 -14.40 19.93 5.20
CA ALA A 189 -14.74 20.80 4.09
C ALA A 189 -16.24 21.16 4.09
N ALA A 190 -16.54 22.41 3.72
CA ALA A 190 -17.91 22.92 3.65
C ALA A 190 -18.75 22.07 2.65
N PRO A 191 -20.04 21.81 2.94
CA PRO A 191 -20.91 21.05 2.05
C PRO A 191 -20.92 21.60 0.61
N ASN A 192 -20.99 20.69 -0.37
CA ASN A 192 -21.02 20.99 -1.81
C ASN A 192 -19.71 21.52 -2.42
N THR A 193 -18.61 21.54 -1.68
CA THR A 193 -17.28 21.86 -2.22
C THR A 193 -16.68 20.65 -2.95
N PRO A 194 -15.67 20.84 -3.81
CA PRO A 194 -14.90 19.73 -4.38
C PRO A 194 -14.28 18.81 -3.31
N GLU A 195 -13.73 19.40 -2.26
CA GLU A 195 -13.11 18.73 -1.09
C GLU A 195 -14.13 17.80 -0.39
N ALA A 196 -15.33 18.33 -0.08
CA ALA A 196 -16.40 17.53 0.54
C ALA A 196 -16.82 16.35 -0.35
N ARG A 197 -16.87 16.53 -1.68
CA ARG A 197 -17.17 15.43 -2.61
C ARG A 197 -16.07 14.39 -2.63
N GLN A 198 -14.81 14.80 -2.56
CA GLN A 198 -13.66 13.90 -2.53
C GLN A 198 -13.60 13.13 -1.21
N PHE A 199 -13.84 13.78 -0.09
CA PHE A 199 -13.94 13.10 1.20
C PHE A 199 -15.08 12.08 1.21
N ALA A 200 -16.25 12.46 0.68
CA ALA A 200 -17.37 11.53 0.54
C ALA A 200 -17.06 10.34 -0.41
N ALA A 201 -16.26 10.57 -1.47
CA ALA A 201 -15.77 9.50 -2.34
C ALA A 201 -14.79 8.57 -1.62
N TYR A 202 -13.90 9.12 -0.80
CA TYR A 202 -12.99 8.36 0.06
C TYR A 202 -13.79 7.46 1.03
N CYS A 203 -14.74 8.05 1.77
CA CYS A 203 -15.57 7.31 2.72
C CYS A 203 -16.36 6.17 2.05
N ARG A 204 -16.94 6.41 0.86
CA ARG A 204 -17.64 5.35 0.11
C ARG A 204 -16.70 4.24 -0.34
N PHE A 205 -15.48 4.58 -0.74
CA PHE A 205 -14.51 3.62 -1.24
C PHE A 205 -14.02 2.67 -0.15
N ILE A 206 -13.83 3.17 1.08
CA ILE A 206 -13.39 2.37 2.22
C ILE A 206 -14.56 1.67 2.96
N ALA A 207 -15.81 2.02 2.63
CA ALA A 207 -16.98 1.57 3.37
C ALA A 207 -17.04 0.05 3.53
N ASN A 208 -17.28 -0.40 4.77
CA ASN A 208 -17.42 -1.79 5.16
C ASN A 208 -16.26 -2.70 4.76
N ALA A 209 -15.04 -2.15 4.62
CA ALA A 209 -13.86 -2.98 4.38
C ALA A 209 -13.59 -3.88 5.60
N ASP A 210 -13.19 -5.12 5.36
CA ASP A 210 -12.75 -6.02 6.43
C ASP A 210 -11.40 -5.56 6.99
N LEU A 211 -10.54 -5.02 6.12
CA LEU A 211 -9.28 -4.38 6.48
C LEU A 211 -9.09 -3.10 5.67
N LEU A 212 -8.82 -2.00 6.35
CA LEU A 212 -8.29 -0.78 5.77
C LEU A 212 -6.82 -0.63 6.16
N ILE A 213 -5.94 -0.56 5.18
CA ILE A 213 -4.53 -0.18 5.34
C ILE A 213 -4.45 1.28 4.92
N ALA A 214 -4.28 2.19 5.88
CA ALA A 214 -4.40 3.62 5.63
C ALA A 214 -3.13 4.37 6.01
N ASP A 215 -2.80 5.38 5.20
CA ASP A 215 -1.84 6.41 5.59
C ASP A 215 -2.24 7.01 6.94
N ALA A 216 -1.32 6.97 7.87
CA ALA A 216 -1.48 7.51 9.21
C ALA A 216 -0.10 7.80 9.78
N GLN A 217 0.45 8.96 9.42
CA GLN A 217 1.84 9.29 9.70
C GLN A 217 2.01 10.15 10.94
N TYR A 218 1.00 10.97 11.28
CA TYR A 218 1.11 12.01 12.28
C TYR A 218 0.09 11.89 13.41
N THR A 219 0.44 12.42 14.58
CA THR A 219 -0.57 12.84 15.56
C THR A 219 -1.28 14.10 15.03
N ARG A 220 -2.48 14.42 15.52
CA ARG A 220 -3.16 15.69 15.15
C ARG A 220 -2.32 16.92 15.49
N GLU A 221 -1.53 16.87 16.56
CA GLU A 221 -0.62 17.95 16.94
C GLU A 221 0.51 18.12 15.91
N ASP A 222 1.16 17.02 15.53
CA ASP A 222 2.23 17.03 14.53
C ASP A 222 1.72 17.46 13.15
N TYR A 223 0.54 16.99 12.76
CA TYR A 223 -0.11 17.35 11.50
C TYR A 223 -0.30 18.88 11.39
N ALA A 224 -0.56 19.59 12.49
CA ALA A 224 -0.78 21.03 12.45
C ALA A 224 0.39 21.80 11.79
N THR A 225 1.62 21.27 11.88
CA THR A 225 2.83 21.85 11.28
C THR A 225 3.20 21.22 9.93
N ARG A 226 2.52 20.16 9.52
CA ARG A 226 2.84 19.34 8.32
C ARG A 226 1.72 19.32 7.28
N LYS A 227 0.78 20.28 7.37
CA LYS A 227 -0.30 20.45 6.39
C LYS A 227 0.25 20.61 4.97
N GLY A 228 -0.33 19.89 4.03
CA GLY A 228 0.09 19.90 2.63
C GLY A 228 1.27 18.96 2.32
N TRP A 229 1.71 18.14 3.29
CA TRP A 229 2.74 17.13 3.06
C TRP A 229 2.18 15.85 2.45
N GLY A 230 0.85 15.71 2.43
CA GLY A 230 0.17 14.61 1.75
C GLY A 230 -0.13 13.40 2.64
N HIS A 231 -0.05 13.55 3.98
CA HIS A 231 -0.28 12.48 4.95
C HIS A 231 -1.29 12.87 6.01
N SER A 232 -1.93 11.86 6.60
CA SER A 232 -3.04 12.02 7.54
C SER A 232 -2.64 11.89 9.00
N SER A 233 -3.49 12.49 9.88
CA SER A 233 -3.40 12.26 11.32
C SER A 233 -4.12 10.98 11.75
N PHE A 234 -3.60 10.34 12.80
CA PHE A 234 -4.16 9.11 13.37
C PHE A 234 -5.64 9.26 13.71
N GLU A 235 -6.00 10.36 14.39
CA GLU A 235 -7.35 10.61 14.87
C GLU A 235 -8.34 10.74 13.72
N THR A 236 -7.98 11.49 12.66
CA THR A 236 -8.85 11.68 11.50
C THR A 236 -9.07 10.36 10.74
N VAL A 237 -8.02 9.53 10.63
CA VAL A 237 -8.12 8.20 10.02
C VAL A 237 -9.02 7.27 10.83
N ILE A 238 -8.84 7.22 12.16
CA ILE A 238 -9.67 6.39 13.06
C ILE A 238 -11.14 6.81 13.00
N GLU A 239 -11.43 8.12 13.15
CA GLU A 239 -12.78 8.67 13.08
C GLU A 239 -13.45 8.35 11.74
N THR A 240 -12.70 8.48 10.64
CA THR A 240 -13.21 8.23 9.29
C THR A 240 -13.48 6.75 9.05
N ALA A 241 -12.56 5.87 9.44
CA ALA A 241 -12.69 4.42 9.32
C ALA A 241 -13.87 3.89 10.14
N THR A 242 -14.02 4.37 11.38
CA THR A 242 -15.14 4.02 12.26
C THR A 242 -16.47 4.39 11.63
N ARG A 243 -16.61 5.63 11.15
CA ARG A 243 -17.85 6.10 10.47
C ARG A 243 -18.15 5.36 9.18
N ALA A 244 -17.11 4.86 8.49
CA ALA A 244 -17.27 4.08 7.27
C ALA A 244 -17.59 2.59 7.53
N GLY A 245 -17.63 2.14 8.78
CA GLY A 245 -17.93 0.75 9.14
C GLY A 245 -16.80 -0.22 8.81
N VAL A 246 -15.55 0.24 8.80
CA VAL A 246 -14.37 -0.59 8.64
C VAL A 246 -14.22 -1.49 9.87
N LYS A 247 -13.88 -2.78 9.68
CA LYS A 247 -13.75 -3.73 10.79
C LYS A 247 -12.38 -3.69 11.45
N HIS A 248 -11.30 -3.65 10.64
CA HIS A 248 -9.92 -3.58 11.10
C HIS A 248 -9.21 -2.44 10.40
N LEU A 249 -8.45 -1.66 11.15
CA LEU A 249 -7.65 -0.54 10.63
C LEU A 249 -6.17 -0.81 10.94
N ALA A 250 -5.38 -0.95 9.90
CA ALA A 250 -3.92 -0.96 9.97
C ALA A 250 -3.40 0.45 9.70
N MET A 251 -2.84 1.09 10.74
CA MET A 251 -2.11 2.35 10.60
C MET A 251 -0.83 2.08 9.84
N PHE A 252 -0.65 2.73 8.72
CA PHE A 252 0.41 2.46 7.75
C PHE A 252 1.20 3.72 7.43
N HIS A 253 2.33 3.58 6.74
CA HIS A 253 3.17 4.69 6.32
C HIS A 253 3.79 5.44 7.51
N HIS A 254 4.40 4.67 8.45
CA HIS A 254 4.95 5.23 9.68
C HIS A 254 6.01 6.29 9.41
N ASP A 255 5.96 7.38 10.17
CA ASP A 255 6.99 8.43 10.14
C ASP A 255 8.38 7.81 10.37
N PRO A 256 9.40 8.15 9.55
CA PRO A 256 10.76 7.62 9.70
C PRO A 256 11.37 7.83 11.08
N ASP A 257 10.99 8.90 11.77
CA ASP A 257 11.54 9.26 13.08
C ASP A 257 10.84 8.52 14.24
N ASN A 258 9.72 7.81 13.97
CA ASN A 258 9.02 7.04 14.98
C ASN A 258 9.74 5.71 15.26
N THR A 259 10.34 5.59 16.45
CA THR A 259 10.91 4.34 16.92
C THR A 259 9.84 3.32 17.31
N ASP A 260 10.22 2.05 17.48
CA ASP A 260 9.35 0.98 17.95
C ASP A 260 8.65 1.33 19.28
N ASN A 261 9.35 2.01 20.20
CA ASN A 261 8.78 2.45 21.46
C ASN A 261 7.69 3.49 21.25
N ILE A 262 7.93 4.48 20.41
CA ILE A 262 6.95 5.53 20.08
C ILE A 262 5.70 4.92 19.44
N ILE A 263 5.88 4.05 18.45
CA ILE A 263 4.75 3.39 17.77
C ILE A 263 3.96 2.51 18.76
N ASN A 264 4.65 1.78 19.64
CA ASN A 264 4.00 0.96 20.65
C ASN A 264 3.17 1.80 21.65
N GLU A 265 3.64 2.98 22.03
CA GLU A 265 2.87 3.94 22.85
C GLU A 265 1.60 4.41 22.12
N PHE A 266 1.71 4.75 20.84
CA PHE A 266 0.55 5.10 20.01
C PHE A 266 -0.44 3.93 19.92
N GLU A 267 0.02 2.73 19.62
CA GLU A 267 -0.84 1.55 19.50
C GLU A 267 -1.62 1.29 20.78
N GLN A 268 -0.96 1.33 21.93
CA GLN A 268 -1.61 1.15 23.24
C GLN A 268 -2.65 2.25 23.52
N TYR A 269 -2.32 3.51 23.24
CA TYR A 269 -3.21 4.63 23.47
C TYR A 269 -4.45 4.57 22.58
N TYR A 270 -4.25 4.48 21.26
CA TYR A 270 -5.37 4.55 20.30
C TYR A 270 -6.22 3.28 20.25
N ALA A 271 -5.64 2.10 20.49
CA ALA A 271 -6.44 0.87 20.63
C ALA A 271 -7.43 0.95 21.80
N SER A 272 -7.09 1.68 22.87
CA SER A 272 -7.98 1.88 24.01
C SER A 272 -9.06 2.93 23.79
N THR A 273 -8.87 3.87 22.85
CA THR A 273 -9.78 5.01 22.60
C THR A 273 -10.74 4.80 21.43
N ALA A 274 -10.59 3.73 20.65
CA ALA A 274 -11.43 3.39 19.50
C ALA A 274 -12.18 2.06 19.69
N PRO A 275 -13.16 1.97 20.60
CA PRO A 275 -13.79 0.69 20.97
C PRO A 275 -14.61 0.03 19.86
N ASP A 276 -15.02 0.80 18.84
CA ASP A 276 -15.89 0.34 17.77
C ASP A 276 -15.16 -0.23 16.55
N ILE A 277 -13.81 -0.18 16.54
CA ILE A 277 -12.96 -0.65 15.46
C ILE A 277 -11.68 -1.26 16.02
N ALA A 278 -11.20 -2.34 15.41
CA ALA A 278 -9.90 -2.92 15.77
C ALA A 278 -8.78 -2.12 15.08
N VAL A 279 -8.05 -1.29 15.84
CA VAL A 279 -6.93 -0.48 15.36
C VAL A 279 -5.62 -1.12 15.77
N PHE A 280 -4.67 -1.21 14.83
CA PHE A 280 -3.30 -1.66 15.09
C PHE A 280 -2.32 -0.96 14.15
N TRP A 281 -1.04 -0.87 14.55
CA TRP A 281 0.02 -0.36 13.69
C TRP A 281 0.57 -1.47 12.81
N ALA A 282 0.69 -1.20 11.53
CA ALA A 282 1.19 -2.15 10.55
C ALA A 282 2.62 -2.59 10.92
N ARG A 283 2.82 -3.91 11.01
CA ARG A 283 4.11 -4.51 11.34
C ARG A 283 4.59 -5.38 10.20
N GLU A 284 5.83 -5.16 9.79
CA GLU A 284 6.51 -5.94 8.76
C GLU A 284 6.52 -7.44 9.10
N GLY A 285 6.27 -8.29 8.12
CA GLY A 285 6.18 -9.74 8.28
C GLY A 285 4.85 -10.26 8.81
N THR A 286 3.89 -9.38 9.12
CA THR A 286 2.57 -9.80 9.60
C THR A 286 1.69 -10.24 8.43
N THR A 287 1.04 -11.41 8.56
CA THR A 287 0.00 -11.88 7.64
C THR A 287 -1.36 -11.87 8.33
N ILE A 288 -2.34 -11.22 7.71
CA ILE A 288 -3.70 -11.02 8.22
C ILE A 288 -4.66 -11.84 7.36
N PRO A 289 -5.30 -12.88 7.91
CA PRO A 289 -6.33 -13.65 7.21
C PRO A 289 -7.68 -12.94 7.29
N LEU A 290 -8.36 -12.75 6.14
CA LEU A 290 -9.70 -12.20 6.01
C LEU A 290 -10.63 -13.27 5.42
N ALA A 291 -11.72 -13.61 6.13
CA ALA A 291 -12.62 -14.71 5.80
C ALA A 291 -14.03 -14.25 5.37
#